data_c4c97216cb34046982489719ae7f3ead
#
_entry.id   c4c97216cb34046982489719ae7f3ead
#
_cell.length_a   1.000
_cell.length_b   1.000
_cell.length_c   1.000
_cell.angle_alpha   90.00
_cell.angle_beta   90.00
_cell.angle_gamma   90.00
#
_symmetry.space_group_name_H-M   'P 1'
#
loop_
_entity.id
_entity.type
_entity.pdbx_description
1 polymer ?
#
loop_
_entity_poly.entity_id
_entity_poly.type
_entity_poly.pdbx_seq_one_letter_code
_entity_poly.pdbx_strand_id
1 'polypeptide(L)'
;MRMRRLYSLLFAACFLLLGSCSEYTAVLKSSDYEYKYEAAKALYADGHYRQAAELFGLLLAPLKGTSYGEESLYMLGESNLKAKDYESAVLFFKKYYQLYPKGAYMEMSRYNSGYSLYKQTPDVRLDQSSTMEAIKEFQSFLDYCPETNLKEQAHAIIYEMQDKLVEKEYLSAKLYFDLGTYTLNSVFGGNNYEACVVTAQNALKDYPYASAKLREELSILVLRAKYDLAKQSVDAKRMERFRDAIDEFYAFQSDYPESQYMKEAQAIHDYAERIVAKKSLTSDPSPDGREKIT
;
A
#
# COMPACT_ATOMS: atom_id res chain seq x y z
N MET A 1 -57.71 12.36 -4.90
CA MET A 1 -57.36 12.24 -3.48
C MET A 1 -55.93 11.81 -3.18
N ARG A 2 -55.30 10.87 -3.90
CA ARG A 2 -53.92 10.42 -3.64
C ARG A 2 -52.87 11.52 -3.86
N MET A 3 -52.95 12.34 -4.89
CA MET A 3 -51.96 13.42 -5.16
C MET A 3 -51.99 14.52 -4.06
N ARG A 4 -53.12 14.91 -3.55
CA ARG A 4 -53.19 15.90 -2.47
C ARG A 4 -52.51 15.40 -1.18
N ARG A 5 -52.63 14.11 -0.85
CA ARG A 5 -51.94 13.50 0.30
C ARG A 5 -50.43 13.43 0.08
N LEU A 6 -49.98 13.21 -1.15
CA LEU A 6 -48.57 13.18 -1.49
C LEU A 6 -47.92 14.57 -1.34
N TYR A 7 -48.61 15.64 -1.81
CA TYR A 7 -48.12 17.01 -1.64
C TYR A 7 -48.16 17.44 -0.16
N SER A 8 -49.12 17.01 0.64
CA SER A 8 -49.12 17.33 2.06
C SER A 8 -48.03 16.60 2.84
N LEU A 9 -47.67 15.37 2.46
CA LEU A 9 -46.55 14.63 3.03
C LEU A 9 -45.18 15.25 2.62
N LEU A 10 -45.05 15.65 1.36
CA LEU A 10 -43.86 16.37 0.87
C LEU A 10 -43.68 17.72 1.56
N PHE A 11 -44.80 18.47 1.77
CA PHE A 11 -44.79 19.77 2.45
C PHE A 11 -44.46 19.62 3.93
N ALA A 12 -44.98 18.59 4.60
CA ALA A 12 -44.66 18.28 5.99
C ALA A 12 -43.17 17.84 6.14
N ALA A 13 -42.64 17.06 5.20
CA ALA A 13 -41.24 16.66 5.18
C ALA A 13 -40.30 17.87 4.96
N CYS A 14 -40.65 18.82 4.07
CA CYS A 14 -39.91 20.08 3.91
C CYS A 14 -39.92 20.95 5.18
N PHE A 15 -41.03 20.98 5.93
CA PHE A 15 -41.09 21.76 7.18
C PHE A 15 -40.22 21.16 8.29
N LEU A 16 -40.07 19.82 8.34
CA LEU A 16 -39.18 19.15 9.29
C LEU A 16 -37.72 19.40 8.99
N LEU A 17 -37.36 19.59 7.71
CA LEU A 17 -35.96 19.91 7.29
C LEU A 17 -35.57 21.37 7.61
N LEU A 18 -36.50 22.30 7.64
CA LEU A 18 -36.22 23.71 7.95
C LEU A 18 -36.03 23.98 9.45
N GLY A 19 -36.60 23.17 10.34
CA GLY A 19 -36.42 23.29 11.79
C GLY A 19 -35.02 23.01 12.26
N SER A 20 -34.34 22.01 11.70
CA SER A 20 -32.98 21.58 12.07
C SER A 20 -31.90 22.64 11.79
N CYS A 21 -32.07 23.43 10.74
CA CYS A 21 -31.09 24.48 10.36
C CYS A 21 -31.13 25.69 11.32
N SER A 22 -32.29 25.97 11.94
CA SER A 22 -32.47 27.06 12.89
C SER A 22 -31.86 26.78 14.26
N GLU A 23 -31.97 25.55 14.73
CA GLU A 23 -31.42 25.07 16.00
C GLU A 23 -29.84 25.08 15.97
N TYR A 24 -29.27 24.52 14.93
CA TYR A 24 -27.81 24.51 14.76
C TYR A 24 -27.22 25.92 14.73
N THR A 25 -27.86 26.85 14.03
CA THR A 25 -27.42 28.26 13.98
C THR A 25 -27.50 28.93 15.37
N ALA A 26 -28.46 28.58 16.19
CA ALA A 26 -28.56 29.08 17.57
C ALA A 26 -27.40 28.55 18.45
N VAL A 27 -27.05 27.27 18.30
CA VAL A 27 -25.86 26.68 18.96
C VAL A 27 -24.58 27.36 18.55
N LEU A 28 -24.36 27.60 17.25
CA LEU A 28 -23.15 28.28 16.74
C LEU A 28 -22.95 29.67 17.37
N LYS A 29 -24.03 30.43 17.53
CA LYS A 29 -24.03 31.80 18.08
C LYS A 29 -23.99 31.87 19.61
N SER A 30 -24.26 30.76 20.31
CA SER A 30 -24.22 30.72 21.76
C SER A 30 -22.84 31.10 22.30
N SER A 31 -22.78 31.80 23.41
CA SER A 31 -21.55 32.00 24.19
C SER A 31 -21.36 30.95 25.29
N ASP A 32 -22.32 30.07 25.46
CA ASP A 32 -22.28 28.95 26.41
C ASP A 32 -21.47 27.77 25.80
N TYR A 33 -20.27 27.57 26.31
CA TYR A 33 -19.36 26.53 25.80
C TYR A 33 -19.76 25.13 26.24
N GLU A 34 -20.42 24.97 27.40
CA GLU A 34 -20.92 23.68 27.86
C GLU A 34 -22.10 23.23 26.98
N TYR A 35 -23.03 24.14 26.70
CA TYR A 35 -24.13 23.90 25.75
C TYR A 35 -23.61 23.50 24.35
N LYS A 36 -22.59 24.22 23.83
CA LYS A 36 -21.94 23.87 22.55
C LYS A 36 -21.31 22.49 22.58
N TYR A 37 -20.66 22.14 23.68
CA TYR A 37 -20.00 20.85 23.84
C TYR A 37 -21.02 19.69 23.81
N GLU A 38 -22.11 19.80 24.59
CA GLU A 38 -23.17 18.80 24.59
C GLU A 38 -23.87 18.71 23.22
N ALA A 39 -24.12 19.82 22.57
CA ALA A 39 -24.68 19.84 21.21
C ALA A 39 -23.73 19.19 20.18
N ALA A 40 -22.42 19.41 20.28
CA ALA A 40 -21.43 18.75 19.41
C ALA A 40 -21.45 17.23 19.60
N LYS A 41 -21.57 16.74 20.85
CA LYS A 41 -21.69 15.31 21.15
C LYS A 41 -22.98 14.72 20.60
N ALA A 42 -24.11 15.42 20.75
CA ALA A 42 -25.38 15.01 20.18
C ALA A 42 -25.30 14.89 18.65
N LEU A 43 -24.75 15.90 17.97
CA LEU A 43 -24.56 15.88 16.51
C LEU A 43 -23.65 14.71 16.07
N TYR A 44 -22.60 14.42 16.82
CA TYR A 44 -21.75 13.28 16.55
C TYR A 44 -22.51 11.96 16.68
N ALA A 45 -23.30 11.80 17.75
CA ALA A 45 -24.11 10.61 17.97
C ALA A 45 -25.17 10.41 16.88
N ASP A 46 -25.75 11.49 16.37
CA ASP A 46 -26.75 11.50 15.28
C ASP A 46 -26.12 11.35 13.87
N GLY A 47 -24.78 11.25 13.78
CA GLY A 47 -24.08 11.08 12.51
C GLY A 47 -23.83 12.38 11.72
N HIS A 48 -24.14 13.54 12.30
CA HIS A 48 -23.87 14.85 11.72
C HIS A 48 -22.42 15.29 11.93
N TYR A 49 -21.48 14.46 11.48
CA TYR A 49 -20.05 14.56 11.80
C TYR A 49 -19.40 15.88 11.40
N ARG A 50 -19.78 16.48 10.27
CA ARG A 50 -19.22 17.77 9.84
C ARG A 50 -19.63 18.91 10.77
N GLN A 51 -20.89 18.92 11.21
CA GLN A 51 -21.39 19.93 12.15
C GLN A 51 -20.77 19.72 13.54
N ALA A 52 -20.63 18.46 13.97
CA ALA A 52 -19.91 18.13 15.21
C ALA A 52 -18.46 18.63 15.18
N ALA A 53 -17.74 18.39 14.07
CA ALA A 53 -16.36 18.85 13.88
C ALA A 53 -16.27 20.37 13.96
N GLU A 54 -17.18 21.10 13.34
CA GLU A 54 -17.23 22.57 13.41
C GLU A 54 -17.37 23.05 14.85
N LEU A 55 -18.32 22.49 15.61
CA LEU A 55 -18.53 22.86 17.01
C LEU A 55 -17.34 22.50 17.89
N PHE A 56 -16.79 21.28 17.79
CA PHE A 56 -15.60 20.89 18.55
C PHE A 56 -14.41 21.80 18.22
N GLY A 57 -14.24 22.20 16.95
CA GLY A 57 -13.21 23.12 16.53
C GLY A 57 -13.29 24.49 17.23
N LEU A 58 -14.53 25.03 17.39
CA LEU A 58 -14.79 26.29 18.10
C LEU A 58 -14.49 26.18 19.61
N LEU A 59 -14.49 24.97 20.19
CA LEU A 59 -14.28 24.75 21.61
C LEU A 59 -12.79 24.62 22.01
N LEU A 60 -11.90 24.39 21.05
CA LEU A 60 -10.48 24.15 21.35
C LEU A 60 -9.79 25.30 22.10
N ALA A 61 -10.06 26.53 21.71
CA ALA A 61 -9.46 27.68 22.32
C ALA A 61 -10.06 28.05 23.70
N PRO A 62 -11.40 28.17 23.82
CA PRO A 62 -12.00 28.54 25.10
C PRO A 62 -11.88 27.46 26.19
N LEU A 63 -11.82 26.16 25.82
CA LEU A 63 -11.74 25.05 26.76
C LEU A 63 -10.31 24.53 26.95
N LYS A 64 -9.30 25.23 26.44
CA LYS A 64 -7.91 24.81 26.54
C LYS A 64 -7.48 24.60 28.01
N GLY A 65 -6.89 23.44 28.28
CA GLY A 65 -6.39 23.06 29.63
C GLY A 65 -7.47 22.47 30.54
N THR A 66 -8.69 22.30 30.06
CA THR A 66 -9.76 21.58 30.76
C THR A 66 -9.93 20.16 30.20
N SER A 67 -10.59 19.26 30.94
CA SER A 67 -10.97 17.93 30.47
C SER A 67 -11.89 18.00 29.23
N TYR A 68 -12.77 18.98 29.16
CA TYR A 68 -13.64 19.23 28.01
C TYR A 68 -12.81 19.64 26.76
N GLY A 69 -11.72 20.41 26.94
CA GLY A 69 -10.83 20.79 25.85
C GLY A 69 -10.02 19.61 25.30
N GLU A 70 -9.57 18.71 26.17
CA GLU A 70 -8.93 17.46 25.80
C GLU A 70 -9.86 16.56 24.98
N GLU A 71 -11.07 16.29 25.51
CA GLU A 71 -12.08 15.48 24.82
C GLU A 71 -12.52 16.13 23.51
N SER A 72 -12.73 17.46 23.49
CA SER A 72 -13.11 18.19 22.25
C SER A 72 -12.08 18.01 21.14
N LEU A 73 -10.79 18.01 21.47
CA LEU A 73 -9.74 17.82 20.46
C LEU A 73 -9.75 16.39 19.90
N TYR A 74 -9.95 15.38 20.75
CA TYR A 74 -10.11 14.00 20.30
C TYR A 74 -11.37 13.83 19.44
N MET A 75 -12.52 14.33 19.91
CA MET A 75 -13.81 14.23 19.20
C MET A 75 -13.81 15.01 17.88
N LEU A 76 -12.99 16.07 17.77
CA LEU A 76 -12.79 16.76 16.51
C LEU A 76 -12.06 15.86 15.50
N GLY A 77 -11.02 15.14 15.92
CA GLY A 77 -10.37 14.12 15.11
C GLY A 77 -11.33 13.02 14.67
N GLU A 78 -12.10 12.46 15.61
CA GLU A 78 -13.11 11.44 15.35
C GLU A 78 -14.19 11.92 14.38
N SER A 79 -14.70 13.14 14.56
CA SER A 79 -15.71 13.71 13.70
C SER A 79 -15.23 13.85 12.26
N ASN A 80 -13.98 14.32 12.06
CA ASN A 80 -13.37 14.40 10.73
C ASN A 80 -13.15 13.01 10.11
N LEU A 81 -12.68 12.02 10.90
CA LEU A 81 -12.52 10.65 10.45
C LEU A 81 -13.85 10.06 9.96
N LYS A 82 -14.92 10.22 10.72
CA LYS A 82 -16.27 9.77 10.35
C LYS A 82 -16.86 10.53 9.17
N ALA A 83 -16.54 11.82 9.04
CA ALA A 83 -16.89 12.64 7.89
C ALA A 83 -16.05 12.31 6.63
N LYS A 84 -15.06 11.43 6.74
CA LYS A 84 -14.08 11.06 5.72
C LYS A 84 -13.16 12.21 5.29
N ASP A 85 -13.04 13.23 6.13
CA ASP A 85 -12.00 14.27 6.02
C ASP A 85 -10.75 13.75 6.73
N TYR A 86 -10.06 12.84 6.04
CA TYR A 86 -8.93 12.12 6.62
C TYR A 86 -7.72 13.01 6.88
N GLU A 87 -7.52 14.05 6.07
CA GLU A 87 -6.43 15.01 6.24
C GLU A 87 -6.58 15.78 7.54
N SER A 88 -7.77 16.36 7.77
CA SER A 88 -8.09 17.02 9.04
C SER A 88 -8.05 16.05 10.22
N ALA A 89 -8.50 14.81 10.05
CA ALA A 89 -8.44 13.79 11.11
C ALA A 89 -6.98 13.52 11.54
N VAL A 90 -6.06 13.29 10.59
CA VAL A 90 -4.61 13.12 10.88
C VAL A 90 -4.07 14.31 11.65
N LEU A 91 -4.38 15.53 11.20
CA LEU A 91 -3.91 16.76 11.85
C LEU A 91 -4.35 16.82 13.33
N PHE A 92 -5.63 16.56 13.62
CA PHE A 92 -6.15 16.70 14.96
C PHE A 92 -5.75 15.53 15.88
N PHE A 93 -5.64 14.30 15.37
CA PHE A 93 -5.11 13.18 16.15
C PHE A 93 -3.61 13.37 16.47
N LYS A 94 -2.80 13.82 15.51
CA LYS A 94 -1.39 14.17 15.77
C LYS A 94 -1.27 15.28 16.82
N LYS A 95 -2.09 16.32 16.70
CA LYS A 95 -2.14 17.40 17.69
C LYS A 95 -2.56 16.89 19.08
N TYR A 96 -3.51 15.93 19.15
CA TYR A 96 -3.94 15.36 20.43
C TYR A 96 -2.78 14.69 21.16
N TYR A 97 -2.13 13.69 20.57
CA TYR A 97 -1.09 12.94 21.29
C TYR A 97 0.19 13.77 21.55
N GLN A 98 0.40 14.86 20.81
CA GLN A 98 1.48 15.81 21.10
C GLN A 98 1.17 16.69 22.31
N LEU A 99 -0.07 17.15 22.45
CA LEU A 99 -0.49 18.01 23.56
C LEU A 99 -0.81 17.21 24.82
N TYR A 100 -1.35 16.01 24.68
CA TYR A 100 -1.81 15.15 25.76
C TYR A 100 -1.13 13.76 25.69
N PRO A 101 0.20 13.67 25.89
CA PRO A 101 0.95 12.41 25.75
C PRO A 101 0.58 11.35 26.80
N LYS A 102 -0.13 11.74 27.88
CA LYS A 102 -0.68 10.88 28.92
C LYS A 102 -2.21 10.96 28.99
N GLY A 103 -2.84 11.54 27.96
CA GLY A 103 -4.28 11.73 27.89
C GLY A 103 -5.03 10.42 27.69
N ALA A 104 -6.30 10.42 28.08
CA ALA A 104 -7.17 9.22 28.02
C ALA A 104 -7.29 8.62 26.58
N TYR A 105 -7.20 9.47 25.57
CA TYR A 105 -7.37 9.06 24.16
C TYR A 105 -6.02 9.00 23.40
N MET A 106 -4.87 9.00 24.07
CA MET A 106 -3.54 9.04 23.43
C MET A 106 -3.32 7.83 22.50
N GLU A 107 -3.59 6.63 23.02
CA GLU A 107 -3.46 5.38 22.24
C GLU A 107 -4.35 5.37 21.01
N MET A 108 -5.65 5.67 21.21
CA MET A 108 -6.62 5.71 20.12
C MET A 108 -6.30 6.82 19.10
N SER A 109 -5.80 7.97 19.54
CA SER A 109 -5.41 9.05 18.64
C SER A 109 -4.22 8.67 17.75
N ARG A 110 -3.23 7.94 18.30
CA ARG A 110 -2.12 7.42 17.47
C ARG A 110 -2.61 6.41 16.45
N TYR A 111 -3.43 5.45 16.87
CA TYR A 111 -4.03 4.47 15.97
C TYR A 111 -4.85 5.13 14.87
N ASN A 112 -5.75 6.05 15.23
CA ASN A 112 -6.63 6.74 14.28
C ASN A 112 -5.89 7.72 13.36
N SER A 113 -4.74 8.26 13.76
CA SER A 113 -3.83 8.98 12.87
C SER A 113 -3.33 8.07 11.75
N GLY A 114 -2.77 6.90 12.12
CA GLY A 114 -2.35 5.88 11.15
C GLY A 114 -3.50 5.39 10.27
N TYR A 115 -4.67 5.13 10.86
CA TYR A 115 -5.85 4.70 10.13
C TYR A 115 -6.37 5.74 9.13
N SER A 116 -6.32 7.02 9.50
CA SER A 116 -6.70 8.11 8.60
C SER A 116 -5.73 8.25 7.42
N LEU A 117 -4.42 8.07 7.64
CA LEU A 117 -3.42 8.01 6.57
C LEU A 117 -3.65 6.79 5.66
N TYR A 118 -3.90 5.61 6.24
CA TYR A 118 -4.22 4.40 5.48
C TYR A 118 -5.43 4.60 4.55
N LYS A 119 -6.49 5.28 5.03
CA LYS A 119 -7.67 5.59 4.22
C LYS A 119 -7.41 6.57 3.06
N GLN A 120 -6.30 7.29 3.09
CA GLN A 120 -5.87 8.22 2.04
C GLN A 120 -4.91 7.58 1.03
N THR A 121 -4.48 6.34 1.26
CA THR A 121 -3.51 5.69 0.37
C THR A 121 -4.10 5.55 -1.04
N PRO A 122 -3.38 5.98 -2.09
CA PRO A 122 -3.87 6.01 -3.46
C PRO A 122 -3.91 4.61 -4.10
N ASP A 123 -4.39 4.52 -5.35
CA ASP A 123 -4.24 3.32 -6.17
C ASP A 123 -2.76 2.94 -6.31
N VAL A 124 -2.49 1.64 -6.44
CA VAL A 124 -1.15 1.04 -6.52
C VAL A 124 -0.25 1.66 -7.60
N ARG A 125 -0.83 2.13 -8.71
CA ARG A 125 -0.11 2.70 -9.85
C ARG A 125 0.34 4.15 -9.64
N LEU A 126 -0.20 4.81 -8.61
CA LEU A 126 0.12 6.19 -8.29
C LEU A 126 1.35 6.29 -7.37
N ASP A 127 1.73 7.51 -6.99
CA ASP A 127 2.77 7.74 -6.00
C ASP A 127 2.36 7.14 -4.64
N GLN A 128 3.25 6.40 -3.99
CA GLN A 128 3.00 5.68 -2.75
C GLN A 128 3.62 6.35 -1.51
N SER A 129 4.00 7.63 -1.59
CA SER A 129 4.58 8.35 -0.45
C SER A 129 3.66 8.37 0.77
N SER A 130 2.36 8.56 0.56
CA SER A 130 1.35 8.51 1.63
C SER A 130 1.17 7.10 2.22
N THR A 131 1.35 6.04 1.43
CA THR A 131 1.35 4.65 1.92
C THR A 131 2.54 4.41 2.85
N MET A 132 3.72 4.88 2.49
CA MET A 132 4.92 4.80 3.34
C MET A 132 4.75 5.61 4.63
N GLU A 133 4.13 6.80 4.56
CA GLU A 133 3.82 7.59 5.75
C GLU A 133 2.86 6.87 6.68
N ALA A 134 1.82 6.23 6.15
CA ALA A 134 0.86 5.45 6.94
C ALA A 134 1.53 4.25 7.63
N ILE A 135 2.40 3.51 6.95
CA ILE A 135 3.19 2.42 7.55
C ILE A 135 4.02 2.95 8.72
N LYS A 136 4.73 4.06 8.52
CA LYS A 136 5.56 4.68 9.55
C LYS A 136 4.74 5.13 10.78
N GLU A 137 3.55 5.66 10.56
CA GLU A 137 2.67 6.10 11.66
C GLU A 137 2.18 4.91 12.47
N PHE A 138 1.80 3.78 11.83
CA PHE A 138 1.44 2.55 12.54
C PHE A 138 2.63 1.90 13.27
N GLN A 139 3.82 1.91 12.69
CA GLN A 139 5.03 1.45 13.38
C GLN A 139 5.28 2.28 14.64
N SER A 140 5.21 3.62 14.51
CA SER A 140 5.31 4.53 15.66
C SER A 140 4.23 4.27 16.72
N PHE A 141 2.99 3.96 16.30
CA PHE A 141 1.92 3.56 17.22
C PHE A 141 2.30 2.31 18.02
N LEU A 142 2.79 1.27 17.36
CA LEU A 142 3.19 0.01 18.00
C LEU A 142 4.39 0.18 18.95
N ASP A 143 5.33 1.06 18.59
CA ASP A 143 6.49 1.38 19.45
C ASP A 143 6.06 2.10 20.74
N TYR A 144 5.09 3.02 20.65
CA TYR A 144 4.60 3.77 21.81
C TYR A 144 3.58 3.00 22.66
N CYS A 145 2.85 2.05 22.06
CA CYS A 145 1.81 1.28 22.71
C CYS A 145 2.04 -0.24 22.50
N PRO A 146 3.14 -0.81 23.04
CA PRO A 146 3.52 -2.21 22.79
C PRO A 146 2.51 -3.24 23.33
N GLU A 147 1.75 -2.88 24.37
CA GLU A 147 0.75 -3.72 25.03
C GLU A 147 -0.68 -3.46 24.53
N THR A 148 -0.81 -2.78 23.38
CA THR A 148 -2.14 -2.45 22.82
C THR A 148 -2.91 -3.69 22.36
N ASN A 149 -4.23 -3.69 22.60
CA ASN A 149 -5.17 -4.68 22.02
C ASN A 149 -5.37 -4.51 20.49
N LEU A 150 -4.91 -3.41 19.92
CA LEU A 150 -5.01 -3.11 18.48
C LEU A 150 -3.80 -3.61 17.67
N LYS A 151 -2.87 -4.33 18.31
CA LYS A 151 -1.60 -4.77 17.73
C LYS A 151 -1.80 -5.58 16.45
N GLU A 152 -2.65 -6.61 16.52
CA GLU A 152 -2.94 -7.48 15.35
C GLU A 152 -3.59 -6.69 14.20
N GLN A 153 -4.49 -5.77 14.52
CA GLN A 153 -5.13 -4.93 13.52
C GLN A 153 -4.12 -3.98 12.84
N ALA A 154 -3.23 -3.38 13.64
CA ALA A 154 -2.18 -2.50 13.12
C ALA A 154 -1.21 -3.26 12.21
N HIS A 155 -0.77 -4.46 12.62
CA HIS A 155 0.07 -5.32 11.77
C HIS A 155 -0.64 -5.73 10.47
N ALA A 156 -1.91 -6.11 10.53
CA ALA A 156 -2.66 -6.48 9.33
C ALA A 156 -2.72 -5.32 8.31
N ILE A 157 -2.93 -4.08 8.78
CA ILE A 157 -2.93 -2.90 7.92
C ILE A 157 -1.52 -2.61 7.37
N ILE A 158 -0.46 -2.76 8.20
CA ILE A 158 0.92 -2.61 7.73
C ILE A 158 1.23 -3.62 6.62
N TYR A 159 0.87 -4.89 6.79
CA TYR A 159 1.10 -5.92 5.77
C TYR A 159 0.33 -5.65 4.48
N GLU A 160 -0.93 -5.24 4.56
CA GLU A 160 -1.72 -4.83 3.39
C GLU A 160 -1.04 -3.68 2.62
N MET A 161 -0.54 -2.67 3.34
CA MET A 161 0.17 -1.56 2.72
C MET A 161 1.54 -1.96 2.14
N GLN A 162 2.26 -2.87 2.79
CA GLN A 162 3.49 -3.44 2.25
C GLN A 162 3.23 -4.23 0.97
N ASP A 163 2.19 -5.07 0.95
CA ASP A 163 1.77 -5.78 -0.26
C ASP A 163 1.44 -4.82 -1.40
N LYS A 164 0.80 -3.70 -1.11
CA LYS A 164 0.53 -2.64 -2.09
C LYS A 164 1.82 -2.03 -2.69
N LEU A 165 2.85 -1.81 -1.86
CA LEU A 165 4.16 -1.34 -2.36
C LEU A 165 4.83 -2.40 -3.24
N VAL A 166 4.78 -3.67 -2.84
CA VAL A 166 5.33 -4.79 -3.63
C VAL A 166 4.57 -4.98 -4.93
N GLU A 167 3.25 -4.84 -4.92
CA GLU A 167 2.43 -4.90 -6.14
C GLU A 167 2.82 -3.80 -7.13
N LYS A 168 3.14 -2.59 -6.66
CA LYS A 168 3.68 -1.53 -7.51
C LYS A 168 4.98 -1.94 -8.19
N GLU A 169 5.91 -2.52 -7.44
CA GLU A 169 7.19 -3.00 -7.98
C GLU A 169 6.97 -4.16 -8.96
N TYR A 170 6.05 -5.08 -8.64
CA TYR A 170 5.66 -6.15 -9.56
C TYR A 170 5.11 -5.59 -10.88
N LEU A 171 4.20 -4.61 -10.84
CA LEU A 171 3.67 -3.98 -12.04
C LEU A 171 4.75 -3.27 -12.86
N SER A 172 5.73 -2.66 -12.19
CA SER A 172 6.89 -2.03 -12.82
C SER A 172 7.80 -3.06 -13.50
N ALA A 173 8.14 -4.14 -12.79
CA ALA A 173 8.93 -5.24 -13.34
C ALA A 173 8.21 -5.92 -14.51
N LYS A 174 6.90 -6.15 -14.37
CA LYS A 174 6.07 -6.72 -15.44
C LYS A 174 6.03 -5.82 -16.68
N LEU A 175 5.95 -4.51 -16.50
CA LEU A 175 6.00 -3.56 -17.63
C LEU A 175 7.34 -3.69 -18.38
N TYR A 176 8.48 -3.76 -17.66
CA TYR A 176 9.77 -4.00 -18.29
C TYR A 176 9.81 -5.34 -19.02
N PHE A 177 9.26 -6.39 -18.44
CA PHE A 177 9.16 -7.69 -19.09
C PHE A 177 8.33 -7.62 -20.37
N ASP A 178 7.16 -7.01 -20.33
CA ASP A 178 6.24 -6.88 -21.47
C ASP A 178 6.83 -6.00 -22.60
N LEU A 179 7.65 -5.00 -22.25
CA LEU A 179 8.43 -4.19 -23.20
C LEU A 179 9.54 -5.01 -23.88
N GLY A 180 10.14 -5.93 -23.18
CA GLY A 180 11.09 -6.94 -23.69
C GLY A 180 12.11 -6.41 -24.72
N THR A 181 11.86 -6.73 -25.99
CA THR A 181 12.69 -6.37 -27.14
C THR A 181 12.37 -5.01 -27.77
N TYR A 182 11.56 -4.18 -27.16
CA TYR A 182 11.23 -2.88 -27.74
C TYR A 182 12.50 -2.09 -28.03
N THR A 183 12.72 -1.80 -29.31
CA THR A 183 14.03 -1.42 -29.87
C THR A 183 14.60 -0.07 -29.41
N LEU A 184 13.80 0.81 -28.83
CA LEU A 184 14.25 2.13 -28.36
C LEU A 184 15.27 2.06 -27.22
N ASN A 185 15.20 1.04 -26.36
CA ASN A 185 16.16 0.88 -25.26
C ASN A 185 17.49 0.24 -25.67
N SER A 186 17.51 -0.56 -26.75
CA SER A 186 18.74 -1.18 -27.27
C SER A 186 19.71 -0.17 -27.88
N VAL A 187 19.22 0.96 -28.38
CA VAL A 187 20.02 2.04 -28.95
C VAL A 187 20.85 2.79 -27.90
N PHE A 188 20.35 2.83 -26.64
CA PHE A 188 21.06 3.48 -25.52
C PHE A 188 21.74 2.48 -24.56
N GLY A 189 21.87 1.21 -24.95
CA GLY A 189 22.59 0.19 -24.19
C GLY A 189 21.82 -0.42 -23.01
N GLY A 190 20.54 -0.12 -22.84
CA GLY A 190 19.66 -0.73 -21.83
C GLY A 190 18.93 -1.97 -22.36
N ASN A 191 18.60 -2.92 -21.48
CA ASN A 191 17.78 -4.09 -21.78
C ASN A 191 16.60 -4.16 -20.80
N ASN A 192 15.40 -4.23 -21.32
CA ASN A 192 14.19 -4.26 -20.49
C ASN A 192 14.11 -5.52 -19.62
N TYR A 193 14.59 -6.67 -20.09
CA TYR A 193 14.65 -7.88 -19.26
C TYR A 193 15.64 -7.74 -18.11
N GLU A 194 16.79 -7.08 -18.30
CA GLU A 194 17.70 -6.76 -17.18
C GLU A 194 17.03 -5.81 -16.18
N ALA A 195 16.33 -4.78 -16.66
CA ALA A 195 15.57 -3.88 -15.81
C ALA A 195 14.46 -4.62 -15.03
N CYS A 196 13.77 -5.57 -15.67
CA CYS A 196 12.77 -6.43 -15.02
C CYS A 196 13.43 -7.23 -13.89
N VAL A 197 14.54 -7.92 -14.16
CA VAL A 197 15.26 -8.73 -13.16
C VAL A 197 15.67 -7.88 -11.97
N VAL A 198 16.30 -6.72 -12.20
CA VAL A 198 16.75 -5.82 -11.14
C VAL A 198 15.58 -5.32 -10.30
N THR A 199 14.51 -4.86 -10.94
CA THR A 199 13.32 -4.35 -10.22
C THR A 199 12.68 -5.44 -9.37
N ALA A 200 12.47 -6.63 -9.94
CA ALA A 200 11.84 -7.74 -9.22
C ALA A 200 12.72 -8.27 -8.07
N GLN A 201 14.03 -8.40 -8.27
CA GLN A 201 14.95 -8.84 -7.22
C GLN A 201 15.08 -7.82 -6.09
N ASN A 202 15.09 -6.52 -6.40
CA ASN A 202 15.07 -5.46 -5.38
C ASN A 202 13.77 -5.54 -4.57
N ALA A 203 12.61 -5.71 -5.20
CA ALA A 203 11.34 -5.88 -4.50
C ALA A 203 11.35 -7.09 -3.55
N LEU A 204 11.86 -8.25 -4.00
CA LEU A 204 11.99 -9.44 -3.17
C LEU A 204 12.89 -9.23 -1.94
N LYS A 205 13.95 -8.43 -2.09
CA LYS A 205 14.91 -8.11 -1.03
C LYS A 205 14.36 -7.07 -0.06
N ASP A 206 13.77 -5.99 -0.58
CA ASP A 206 13.36 -4.83 0.22
C ASP A 206 12.06 -5.11 1.01
N TYR A 207 11.24 -6.06 0.54
CA TYR A 207 9.98 -6.43 1.16
C TYR A 207 9.92 -7.94 1.54
N PRO A 208 10.71 -8.40 2.51
CA PRO A 208 10.80 -9.81 2.88
C PRO A 208 9.49 -10.38 3.46
N TYR A 209 8.61 -9.52 3.96
CA TYR A 209 7.32 -9.89 4.58
C TYR A 209 6.12 -9.74 3.63
N ALA A 210 6.36 -9.51 2.34
CA ALA A 210 5.31 -9.51 1.34
C ALA A 210 4.60 -10.87 1.27
N SER A 211 3.35 -10.87 0.84
CA SER A 211 2.55 -12.09 0.72
C SER A 211 3.24 -13.14 -0.17
N ALA A 212 3.10 -14.40 0.20
CA ALA A 212 3.70 -15.52 -0.53
C ALA A 212 3.34 -15.49 -2.03
N LYS A 213 2.11 -15.10 -2.36
CA LYS A 213 1.64 -14.98 -3.73
C LYS A 213 2.45 -13.95 -4.55
N LEU A 214 2.64 -12.74 -4.02
CA LEU A 214 3.38 -11.67 -4.73
C LEU A 214 4.86 -12.04 -4.86
N ARG A 215 5.44 -12.67 -3.85
CA ARG A 215 6.81 -13.16 -3.90
C ARG A 215 6.99 -14.26 -4.98
N GLU A 216 6.05 -15.20 -5.07
CA GLU A 216 6.05 -16.25 -6.10
C GLU A 216 5.93 -15.65 -7.51
N GLU A 217 5.02 -14.69 -7.71
CA GLU A 217 4.84 -14.00 -8.99
C GLU A 217 6.07 -13.19 -9.41
N LEU A 218 6.76 -12.52 -8.47
CA LEU A 218 8.04 -11.85 -8.74
C LEU A 218 9.14 -12.86 -9.10
N SER A 219 9.25 -13.97 -8.38
CA SER A 219 10.29 -14.98 -8.60
C SER A 219 10.15 -15.66 -9.96
N ILE A 220 8.93 -16.05 -10.35
CA ILE A 220 8.73 -16.61 -11.70
C ILE A 220 8.96 -15.57 -12.80
N LEU A 221 8.67 -14.29 -12.53
CA LEU A 221 8.95 -13.21 -13.49
C LEU A 221 10.45 -13.02 -13.69
N VAL A 222 11.26 -13.14 -12.63
CA VAL A 222 12.73 -13.11 -12.72
C VAL A 222 13.23 -14.26 -13.61
N LEU A 223 12.75 -15.48 -13.38
CA LEU A 223 13.13 -16.64 -14.18
C LEU A 223 12.78 -16.46 -15.68
N ARG A 224 11.57 -15.99 -15.98
CA ARG A 224 11.14 -15.67 -17.35
C ARG A 224 12.03 -14.61 -17.99
N ALA A 225 12.33 -13.54 -17.27
CA ALA A 225 13.13 -12.43 -17.76
C ALA A 225 14.58 -12.86 -18.04
N LYS A 226 15.22 -13.65 -17.17
CA LYS A 226 16.56 -14.22 -17.38
C LYS A 226 16.59 -15.15 -18.60
N TYR A 227 15.58 -15.99 -18.76
CA TYR A 227 15.45 -16.90 -19.91
C TYR A 227 15.33 -16.13 -21.22
N ASP A 228 14.42 -15.15 -21.33
CA ASP A 228 14.24 -14.38 -22.55
C ASP A 228 15.45 -13.47 -22.84
N LEU A 229 16.10 -12.95 -21.80
CA LEU A 229 17.36 -12.25 -21.92
C LEU A 229 18.46 -13.14 -22.54
N ALA A 230 18.57 -14.40 -22.08
CA ALA A 230 19.54 -15.37 -22.61
C ALA A 230 19.26 -15.67 -24.10
N LYS A 231 18.00 -15.89 -24.49
CA LYS A 231 17.60 -16.16 -25.88
C LYS A 231 17.98 -15.04 -26.85
N GLN A 232 17.90 -13.80 -26.39
CA GLN A 232 18.16 -12.63 -27.21
C GLN A 232 19.61 -12.12 -27.13
N SER A 233 20.43 -12.79 -26.36
CA SER A 233 21.82 -12.40 -26.17
C SER A 233 22.69 -12.78 -27.35
N VAL A 234 23.71 -11.96 -27.58
CA VAL A 234 24.80 -12.30 -28.48
C VAL A 234 25.54 -13.57 -27.98
N ASP A 235 26.14 -14.32 -28.90
CA ASP A 235 26.74 -15.63 -28.62
C ASP A 235 27.79 -15.61 -27.47
N ALA A 236 28.48 -14.49 -27.33
CA ALA A 236 29.52 -14.33 -26.29
C ALA A 236 28.92 -14.35 -24.85
N LYS A 237 27.68 -13.85 -24.67
CA LYS A 237 27.00 -13.78 -23.35
C LYS A 237 25.89 -14.83 -23.17
N ARG A 238 25.45 -15.46 -24.26
CA ARG A 238 24.29 -16.36 -24.27
C ARG A 238 24.43 -17.51 -23.29
N MET A 239 25.60 -18.13 -23.24
CA MET A 239 25.85 -19.31 -22.41
C MET A 239 25.85 -18.98 -20.91
N GLU A 240 26.50 -17.88 -20.54
CA GLU A 240 26.47 -17.35 -19.17
C GLU A 240 25.04 -17.10 -18.73
N ARG A 241 24.25 -16.38 -19.53
CA ARG A 241 22.88 -16.03 -19.21
C ARG A 241 21.93 -17.23 -19.14
N PHE A 242 22.16 -18.30 -19.93
CA PHE A 242 21.39 -19.55 -19.77
C PHE A 242 21.76 -20.25 -18.45
N ARG A 243 23.02 -20.21 -18.00
CA ARG A 243 23.38 -20.71 -16.67
C ARG A 243 22.71 -19.91 -15.56
N ASP A 244 22.68 -18.59 -15.68
CA ASP A 244 21.96 -17.73 -14.73
C ASP A 244 20.45 -18.06 -14.66
N ALA A 245 19.86 -18.45 -15.79
CA ALA A 245 18.45 -18.89 -15.80
C ALA A 245 18.27 -20.28 -15.16
N ILE A 246 19.24 -21.20 -15.32
CA ILE A 246 19.25 -22.51 -14.65
C ILE A 246 19.38 -22.33 -13.13
N ASP A 247 20.29 -21.48 -12.68
CA ASP A 247 20.48 -21.18 -11.26
C ASP A 247 19.21 -20.57 -10.65
N GLU A 248 18.55 -19.67 -11.38
CA GLU A 248 17.25 -19.08 -10.95
C GLU A 248 16.13 -20.12 -10.89
N PHE A 249 16.11 -21.11 -11.80
CA PHE A 249 15.15 -22.20 -11.72
C PHE A 249 15.33 -23.00 -10.44
N TYR A 250 16.54 -23.35 -10.05
CA TYR A 250 16.78 -24.10 -8.81
C TYR A 250 16.39 -23.28 -7.56
N ALA A 251 16.64 -21.97 -7.57
CA ALA A 251 16.16 -21.09 -6.51
C ALA A 251 14.62 -21.08 -6.46
N PHE A 252 13.94 -20.92 -7.59
CA PHE A 252 12.48 -20.94 -7.69
C PHE A 252 11.90 -22.29 -7.23
N GLN A 253 12.48 -23.40 -7.66
CA GLN A 253 12.04 -24.74 -7.27
C GLN A 253 12.20 -24.99 -5.76
N SER A 254 13.30 -24.50 -5.16
CA SER A 254 13.55 -24.60 -3.73
C SER A 254 12.53 -23.81 -2.91
N ASP A 255 12.23 -22.58 -3.33
CA ASP A 255 11.35 -21.67 -2.60
C ASP A 255 9.86 -22.00 -2.80
N TYR A 256 9.50 -22.53 -3.97
CA TYR A 256 8.09 -22.77 -4.39
C TYR A 256 7.88 -24.14 -5.02
N PRO A 257 8.14 -25.25 -4.32
CA PRO A 257 8.07 -26.61 -4.88
C PRO A 257 6.67 -26.99 -5.38
N GLU A 258 5.61 -26.43 -4.79
CA GLU A 258 4.21 -26.69 -5.14
C GLU A 258 3.61 -25.57 -6.04
N SER A 259 4.45 -24.76 -6.68
CA SER A 259 4.03 -23.64 -7.51
C SER A 259 3.18 -24.08 -8.70
N GLN A 260 2.13 -23.34 -8.98
CA GLN A 260 1.34 -23.49 -10.22
C GLN A 260 2.20 -23.25 -11.49
N TYR A 261 3.31 -22.52 -11.36
CA TYR A 261 4.25 -22.22 -12.45
C TYR A 261 5.34 -23.28 -12.62
N MET A 262 5.38 -24.34 -11.80
CA MET A 262 6.46 -25.32 -11.83
C MET A 262 6.63 -25.99 -13.19
N LYS A 263 5.53 -26.32 -13.87
CA LYS A 263 5.58 -26.91 -15.22
C LYS A 263 6.26 -25.99 -16.24
N GLU A 264 5.99 -24.69 -16.15
CA GLU A 264 6.61 -23.67 -17.02
C GLU A 264 8.09 -23.50 -16.65
N ALA A 265 8.40 -23.38 -15.37
CA ALA A 265 9.75 -23.26 -14.86
C ALA A 265 10.63 -24.44 -15.31
N GLN A 266 10.11 -25.67 -15.22
CA GLN A 266 10.81 -26.87 -15.69
C GLN A 266 11.05 -26.83 -17.21
N ALA A 267 10.10 -26.37 -18.01
CA ALA A 267 10.27 -26.25 -19.45
C ALA A 267 11.37 -25.24 -19.83
N ILE A 268 11.49 -24.14 -19.06
CA ILE A 268 12.57 -23.16 -19.20
C ILE A 268 13.91 -23.81 -18.88
N HIS A 269 14.00 -24.50 -17.75
CA HIS A 269 15.22 -25.22 -17.33
C HIS A 269 15.68 -26.22 -18.38
N ASP A 270 14.78 -27.12 -18.85
CA ASP A 270 15.10 -28.17 -19.81
C ASP A 270 15.57 -27.60 -21.15
N TYR A 271 15.04 -26.43 -21.54
CA TYR A 271 15.52 -25.75 -22.72
C TYR A 271 16.92 -25.16 -22.51
N ALA A 272 17.14 -24.47 -21.39
CA ALA A 272 18.43 -23.87 -21.06
C ALA A 272 19.54 -24.90 -20.97
N GLU A 273 19.29 -26.04 -20.27
CA GLU A 273 20.21 -27.17 -20.16
C GLU A 273 20.61 -27.74 -21.54
N ARG A 274 19.66 -27.94 -22.43
CA ARG A 274 19.95 -28.45 -23.79
C ARG A 274 20.88 -27.51 -24.56
N ILE A 275 20.71 -26.20 -24.41
CA ILE A 275 21.57 -25.22 -25.10
C ILE A 275 22.99 -25.24 -24.51
N VAL A 276 23.10 -25.28 -23.18
CA VAL A 276 24.41 -25.34 -22.48
C VAL A 276 25.15 -26.61 -22.83
N ALA A 277 24.50 -27.80 -22.79
CA ALA A 277 25.09 -29.08 -23.11
C ALA A 277 25.54 -29.19 -24.58
N LYS A 278 24.71 -28.69 -25.54
CA LYS A 278 25.05 -28.74 -26.96
C LYS A 278 26.37 -27.96 -27.28
N LYS A 279 26.58 -26.82 -26.64
CA LYS A 279 27.79 -26.03 -26.90
C LYS A 279 29.04 -26.60 -26.23
N SER A 280 28.91 -27.26 -25.08
CA SER A 280 30.04 -27.95 -24.45
C SER A 280 30.60 -29.07 -25.36
N LEU A 281 29.69 -29.79 -26.06
CA LEU A 281 30.08 -30.83 -27.01
C LEU A 281 30.79 -30.31 -28.30
N THR A 282 30.50 -29.05 -28.69
CA THR A 282 31.07 -28.41 -29.90
C THR A 282 32.34 -27.63 -29.62
N SER A 283 32.68 -27.38 -28.34
CA SER A 283 33.89 -26.66 -27.91
C SER A 283 35.04 -27.55 -27.50
N ASP A 284 34.88 -28.88 -27.50
CA ASP A 284 35.96 -29.81 -27.27
C ASP A 284 36.81 -29.94 -28.56
N PRO A 285 38.10 -29.58 -28.57
CA PRO A 285 38.95 -29.78 -29.74
C PRO A 285 39.10 -31.28 -29.96
N SER A 286 38.82 -31.72 -31.19
CA SER A 286 39.05 -33.11 -31.66
C SER A 286 40.43 -33.61 -31.21
N PRO A 287 40.54 -34.80 -30.61
CA PRO A 287 41.82 -35.37 -30.18
C PRO A 287 42.56 -36.02 -31.37
N ASP A 288 42.63 -35.37 -32.53
CA ASP A 288 43.37 -35.94 -33.68
C ASP A 288 44.37 -34.91 -34.29
N GLY A 289 45.36 -34.55 -33.49
CA GLY A 289 46.57 -33.90 -33.91
C GLY A 289 47.66 -34.94 -34.14
N ARG A 290 47.52 -35.84 -35.10
CA ARG A 290 48.70 -36.60 -35.59
C ARG A 290 49.54 -35.68 -36.45
N GLU A 291 50.63 -35.16 -35.87
CA GLU A 291 51.80 -34.69 -36.60
C GLU A 291 52.24 -35.80 -37.54
N LYS A 292 52.14 -35.58 -38.85
CA LYS A 292 52.92 -36.29 -39.81
C LYS A 292 54.24 -35.52 -39.96
N ILE A 293 55.30 -36.05 -39.26
CA ILE A 293 56.69 -35.74 -39.54
C ILE A 293 57.08 -36.61 -40.75
N THR A 294 57.35 -36.02 -41.83
CA THR A 294 58.37 -36.47 -42.83
C THR A 294 59.00 -35.28 -43.50
#